data_69e3b2a6ff462831ba01fb98ce086f37
#
_entry.id   69e3b2a6ff462831ba01fb98ce086f37
#
_cell.length_a   1.000
_cell.length_b   1.000
_cell.length_c   1.000
_cell.angle_alpha   90.00
_cell.angle_beta   90.00
_cell.angle_gamma   90.00
#
_symmetry.space_group_name_H-M   'P 1'
#
loop_
_entity.id
_entity.type
_entity.pdbx_description
1 polymer ?
#
loop_
_entity_poly.entity_id
_entity_poly.type
_entity_poly.pdbx_seq_one_letter_code
_entity_poly.pdbx_strand_id
1 'polypeptide(L)'
;MKKPHILAVHLLNDRSGSPLVLRQSLEVLADAGYAIDLLTATPGAPGFLSDLPGVTTHALAYHWSASAWRTLLNFVLIQLLLFWKVLKMTTADSTVYVNTLLPAGAALAARCRGARVVYHLHEVSLRPALLRRVLCAVASRTAHQVLYVSEHVRTALALPVARQAVVYNSLAPAFMATASRTPLPRRSPEPFVVLMACSLRDYKGVPEFIALARTMPELLFELVLNATPAAVARYQDKVAVPNNLTLFPAAHDMHPHYHRAAVVVNLSRPDEWVETFGMTVLEAMSYGRPVIVPPVGGVAEVNVHTHTGFAINGRNLPALQQALGLLANNSACYVRMATAARQRAAAFAPGCFAGQVLATFRAGQPVAAHLPLVPVALGELAEA
;
A
#
# COMPACT_ATOMS: atom_id res chain seq x y z
N MET A 1 -17.80 22.22 -23.57
CA MET A 1 -18.37 21.70 -22.31
C MET A 1 -17.38 21.96 -21.19
N LYS A 2 -17.85 22.38 -20.00
CA LYS A 2 -16.99 22.59 -18.84
C LYS A 2 -16.45 21.22 -18.37
N LYS A 3 -15.13 21.12 -18.14
CA LYS A 3 -14.53 19.88 -17.62
C LYS A 3 -15.09 19.56 -16.25
N PRO A 4 -15.43 18.30 -15.92
CA PRO A 4 -15.87 17.95 -14.58
C PRO A 4 -14.73 18.20 -13.58
N HIS A 5 -15.06 18.83 -12.46
CA HIS A 5 -14.10 19.31 -11.47
C HIS A 5 -13.97 18.33 -10.31
N ILE A 6 -12.73 18.01 -9.96
CA ILE A 6 -12.36 17.19 -8.80
C ILE A 6 -11.47 18.01 -7.87
N LEU A 7 -11.86 18.08 -6.60
CA LEU A 7 -11.01 18.58 -5.53
C LEU A 7 -10.50 17.39 -4.70
N ALA A 8 -9.25 17.01 -4.90
CA ALA A 8 -8.59 15.96 -4.11
C ALA A 8 -8.01 16.54 -2.81
N VAL A 9 -8.11 15.77 -1.72
CA VAL A 9 -7.62 16.21 -0.42
C VAL A 9 -6.84 15.08 0.25
N HIS A 10 -5.58 15.36 0.60
CA HIS A 10 -4.70 14.47 1.37
C HIS A 10 -3.82 15.28 2.31
N LEU A 11 -3.76 14.92 3.62
CA LEU A 11 -3.12 15.79 4.60
C LEU A 11 -1.61 15.89 4.42
N LEU A 12 -0.91 14.77 4.20
CA LEU A 12 0.55 14.72 4.20
C LEU A 12 1.11 14.15 2.90
N ASN A 13 1.81 14.97 2.16
CA ASN A 13 2.56 14.54 0.99
C ASN A 13 3.93 14.00 1.43
N ASP A 14 4.04 12.70 1.54
CA ASP A 14 5.27 11.97 1.82
C ASP A 14 5.48 10.82 0.79
N ARG A 15 6.43 9.93 1.06
CA ARG A 15 6.71 8.76 0.21
C ARG A 15 6.12 7.47 0.79
N SER A 16 4.90 7.54 1.33
CA SER A 16 4.15 6.37 1.79
C SER A 16 3.14 5.86 0.75
N GLY A 17 2.46 4.76 1.06
CA GLY A 17 1.56 4.10 0.10
C GLY A 17 0.34 4.93 -0.30
N SER A 18 -0.31 5.63 0.64
CA SER A 18 -1.54 6.36 0.34
C SER A 18 -1.35 7.58 -0.58
N PRO A 19 -0.27 8.41 -0.47
CA PRO A 19 0.04 9.42 -1.48
C PRO A 19 0.39 8.82 -2.85
N LEU A 20 1.08 7.68 -2.88
CA LEU A 20 1.41 7.00 -4.15
C LEU A 20 0.14 6.57 -4.91
N VAL A 21 -0.81 5.94 -4.22
CA VAL A 21 -2.08 5.50 -4.82
C VAL A 21 -2.93 6.70 -5.23
N LEU A 22 -2.96 7.77 -4.44
CA LEU A 22 -3.63 9.00 -4.83
C LEU A 22 -2.99 9.58 -6.09
N ARG A 23 -1.66 9.66 -6.17
CA ARG A 23 -0.95 10.09 -7.38
C ARG A 23 -1.42 9.34 -8.61
N GLN A 24 -1.39 8.01 -8.56
CA GLN A 24 -1.84 7.16 -9.67
C GLN A 24 -3.31 7.43 -10.05
N SER A 25 -4.18 7.62 -9.05
CA SER A 25 -5.58 7.97 -9.29
C SER A 25 -5.73 9.33 -9.99
N LEU A 26 -4.97 10.33 -9.55
CA LEU A 26 -5.03 11.69 -10.12
C LEU A 26 -4.45 11.72 -11.54
N GLU A 27 -3.39 10.98 -11.83
CA GLU A 27 -2.83 10.84 -13.17
C GLU A 27 -3.89 10.25 -14.13
N VAL A 28 -4.55 9.15 -13.73
CA VAL A 28 -5.65 8.54 -14.51
C VAL A 28 -6.80 9.51 -14.76
N LEU A 29 -7.19 10.30 -13.77
CA LEU A 29 -8.27 11.28 -13.89
C LEU A 29 -7.87 12.49 -14.74
N ALA A 30 -6.63 12.96 -14.63
CA ALA A 30 -6.10 14.05 -15.46
C ALA A 30 -6.06 13.65 -16.94
N ASP A 31 -5.57 12.44 -17.24
CA ASP A 31 -5.54 11.87 -18.60
C ASP A 31 -6.95 11.70 -19.18
N ALA A 32 -7.95 11.44 -18.33
CA ALA A 32 -9.35 11.38 -18.71
C ALA A 32 -10.01 12.76 -18.89
N GLY A 33 -9.28 13.85 -18.70
CA GLY A 33 -9.72 15.22 -18.97
C GLY A 33 -10.45 15.91 -17.81
N TYR A 34 -10.35 15.41 -16.58
CA TYR A 34 -10.87 16.12 -15.40
C TYR A 34 -10.03 17.35 -15.07
N ALA A 35 -10.66 18.41 -14.58
CA ALA A 35 -9.98 19.55 -13.96
C ALA A 35 -9.73 19.20 -12.48
N ILE A 36 -8.48 19.19 -12.04
CA ILE A 36 -8.11 18.68 -10.72
C ILE A 36 -7.37 19.73 -9.90
N ASP A 37 -7.91 20.02 -8.73
CA ASP A 37 -7.23 20.72 -7.65
C ASP A 37 -6.85 19.74 -6.55
N LEU A 38 -5.66 19.90 -5.95
CA LEU A 38 -5.16 19.08 -4.85
C LEU A 38 -4.84 19.94 -3.63
N LEU A 39 -5.43 19.62 -2.49
CA LEU A 39 -5.10 20.20 -1.19
C LEU A 39 -4.19 19.22 -0.43
N THR A 40 -2.93 19.61 -0.18
CA THR A 40 -1.98 18.78 0.59
C THR A 40 -0.93 19.61 1.29
N ALA A 41 -0.31 19.06 2.34
CA ALA A 41 0.83 19.65 3.04
C ALA A 41 2.10 18.85 2.73
N THR A 42 3.19 19.56 2.45
CA THR A 42 4.52 18.96 2.26
C THR A 42 5.47 19.53 3.33
N PRO A 43 5.47 18.94 4.55
CA PRO A 43 6.24 19.50 5.67
C PRO A 43 7.74 19.23 5.61
N GLY A 44 8.22 18.51 4.61
CA GLY A 44 9.62 18.08 4.47
C GLY A 44 10.05 18.00 3.02
N ALA A 45 10.82 16.96 2.68
CA ALA A 45 11.22 16.69 1.30
C ALA A 45 10.00 16.40 0.41
N PRO A 46 10.08 16.65 -0.92
CA PRO A 46 9.02 16.34 -1.86
C PRO A 46 8.56 14.89 -1.77
N GLY A 47 7.24 14.71 -1.64
CA GLY A 47 6.57 13.40 -1.62
C GLY A 47 6.06 12.99 -3.00
N PHE A 48 5.26 11.93 -3.03
CA PHE A 48 4.68 11.42 -4.27
C PHE A 48 3.67 12.37 -4.94
N LEU A 49 3.08 13.31 -4.20
CA LEU A 49 2.11 14.27 -4.72
C LEU A 49 2.74 15.57 -5.23
N SER A 50 4.07 15.65 -5.27
CA SER A 50 4.78 16.78 -5.84
C SER A 50 4.84 16.65 -7.37
N ASP A 51 4.75 17.79 -8.05
CA ASP A 51 4.93 17.91 -9.51
C ASP A 51 4.04 16.97 -10.34
N LEU A 52 2.73 16.97 -10.03
CA LEU A 52 1.73 16.20 -10.76
C LEU A 52 1.29 16.95 -12.04
N PRO A 53 1.54 16.40 -13.24
CA PRO A 53 1.06 17.00 -14.48
C PRO A 53 -0.48 17.11 -14.50
N GLY A 54 -1.01 18.26 -14.93
CA GLY A 54 -2.45 18.48 -15.06
C GLY A 54 -3.20 18.64 -13.73
N VAL A 55 -2.51 18.77 -12.59
CA VAL A 55 -3.08 18.97 -11.26
C VAL A 55 -2.60 20.29 -10.67
N THR A 56 -3.54 21.14 -10.24
CA THR A 56 -3.24 22.38 -9.53
C THR A 56 -3.11 22.11 -8.04
N THR A 57 -1.89 22.21 -7.50
CA THR A 57 -1.64 21.92 -6.08
C THR A 57 -1.75 23.20 -5.22
N HIS A 58 -2.52 23.11 -4.14
CA HIS A 58 -2.69 24.14 -3.12
C HIS A 58 -2.11 23.69 -1.80
N ALA A 59 -1.06 24.35 -1.34
CA ALA A 59 -0.38 24.01 -0.12
C ALA A 59 -1.24 24.23 1.13
N LEU A 60 -1.14 23.30 2.06
CA LEU A 60 -1.72 23.37 3.40
C LEU A 60 -0.60 23.59 4.43
N ALA A 61 -0.86 24.45 5.41
CA ALA A 61 0.02 24.62 6.56
C ALA A 61 -0.34 23.57 7.62
N TYR A 62 0.23 22.38 7.51
CA TYR A 62 0.04 21.29 8.47
C TYR A 62 1.38 20.66 8.83
N HIS A 63 1.66 20.56 10.13
CA HIS A 63 2.88 19.95 10.65
C HIS A 63 2.54 18.97 11.75
N TRP A 64 3.15 17.79 11.69
CA TRP A 64 3.15 16.86 12.80
C TRP A 64 4.11 17.35 13.90
N SER A 65 3.77 17.13 15.15
CA SER A 65 4.60 17.48 16.30
C SER A 65 4.83 16.24 17.18
N ALA A 66 6.01 16.15 17.80
CA ALA A 66 6.28 15.10 18.80
C ALA A 66 5.40 15.22 20.06
N SER A 67 4.83 16.42 20.31
CA SER A 67 3.87 16.65 21.41
C SER A 67 2.46 16.25 20.98
N ALA A 68 1.82 15.31 21.69
CA ALA A 68 0.46 14.84 21.39
C ALA A 68 -0.57 15.98 21.39
N TRP A 69 -0.48 16.93 22.35
CA TRP A 69 -1.37 18.10 22.43
C TRP A 69 -1.23 19.04 21.22
N ARG A 70 0.00 19.33 20.83
CA ARG A 70 0.26 20.17 19.65
C ARG A 70 -0.23 19.49 18.38
N THR A 71 -0.04 18.20 18.27
CA THR A 71 -0.54 17.41 17.13
C THR A 71 -2.06 17.42 17.09
N LEU A 72 -2.75 17.26 18.21
CA LEU A 72 -4.21 17.35 18.29
C LEU A 72 -4.72 18.73 17.92
N LEU A 73 -4.11 19.79 18.45
CA LEU A 73 -4.46 21.18 18.11
C LEU A 73 -4.27 21.45 16.62
N ASN A 74 -3.10 21.10 16.06
CA ASN A 74 -2.82 21.23 14.64
C ASN A 74 -3.82 20.45 13.80
N PHE A 75 -4.23 19.25 14.27
CA PHE A 75 -5.23 18.43 13.58
C PHE A 75 -6.60 19.11 13.58
N VAL A 76 -7.05 19.71 14.68
CA VAL A 76 -8.31 20.47 14.74
C VAL A 76 -8.26 21.70 13.84
N LEU A 77 -7.17 22.46 13.92
CA LEU A 77 -6.99 23.66 13.10
C LEU A 77 -6.98 23.34 11.61
N ILE A 78 -6.33 22.25 11.20
CA ILE A 78 -6.34 21.85 9.78
C ILE A 78 -7.72 21.41 9.31
N GLN A 79 -8.56 20.79 10.17
CA GLN A 79 -9.95 20.45 9.81
C GLN A 79 -10.76 21.73 9.53
N LEU A 80 -10.61 22.77 10.34
CA LEU A 80 -11.28 24.06 10.14
C LEU A 80 -10.77 24.74 8.84
N LEU A 81 -9.47 24.74 8.61
CA LEU A 81 -8.89 25.29 7.39
C LEU A 81 -9.39 24.54 6.15
N LEU A 82 -9.41 23.21 6.18
CA LEU A 82 -9.95 22.37 5.09
C LEU A 82 -11.43 22.68 4.86
N PHE A 83 -12.23 22.77 5.90
CA PHE A 83 -13.64 23.10 5.78
C PHE A 83 -13.84 24.41 5.01
N TRP A 84 -13.19 25.48 5.41
CA TRP A 84 -13.33 26.79 4.76
C TRP A 84 -12.75 26.84 3.33
N LYS A 85 -11.59 26.20 3.10
CA LYS A 85 -11.01 26.13 1.75
C LYS A 85 -11.92 25.35 0.79
N VAL A 86 -12.41 24.18 1.21
CA VAL A 86 -13.30 23.35 0.38
C VAL A 86 -14.62 24.06 0.10
N LEU A 87 -15.22 24.73 1.10
CA LEU A 87 -16.41 25.55 0.88
C LEU A 87 -16.23 26.62 -0.22
N LYS A 88 -15.04 27.22 -0.30
CA LYS A 88 -14.73 28.25 -1.30
C LYS A 88 -14.41 27.67 -2.67
N MET A 89 -13.81 26.48 -2.73
CA MET A 89 -13.31 25.88 -3.97
C MET A 89 -14.29 24.94 -4.66
N THR A 90 -15.41 24.59 -4.01
CA THR A 90 -16.38 23.62 -4.56
C THR A 90 -17.75 24.21 -4.83
N THR A 91 -18.44 23.59 -5.78
CA THR A 91 -19.85 23.80 -6.11
C THR A 91 -20.59 22.46 -6.01
N ALA A 92 -21.91 22.47 -6.19
CA ALA A 92 -22.72 21.25 -6.24
C ALA A 92 -22.29 20.26 -7.35
N ASP A 93 -21.71 20.77 -8.44
CA ASP A 93 -21.23 19.96 -9.56
C ASP A 93 -19.82 19.39 -9.34
N SER A 94 -19.14 19.77 -8.24
CA SER A 94 -17.80 19.29 -7.91
C SER A 94 -17.86 17.90 -7.29
N THR A 95 -16.79 17.11 -7.48
CA THR A 95 -16.53 15.91 -6.70
C THR A 95 -15.36 16.16 -5.76
N VAL A 96 -15.53 15.93 -4.47
CA VAL A 96 -14.45 15.98 -3.48
C VAL A 96 -13.92 14.58 -3.23
N TYR A 97 -12.65 14.35 -3.57
CA TYR A 97 -11.95 13.08 -3.43
C TYR A 97 -11.12 13.10 -2.15
N VAL A 98 -11.61 12.45 -1.11
CA VAL A 98 -11.02 12.42 0.22
C VAL A 98 -10.14 11.17 0.34
N ASN A 99 -8.83 11.36 0.32
CA ASN A 99 -7.88 10.26 0.46
C ASN A 99 -7.52 10.09 1.94
N THR A 100 -7.79 8.91 2.50
CA THR A 100 -7.78 8.54 3.93
C THR A 100 -9.00 9.07 4.72
N LEU A 101 -9.14 8.64 5.99
CA LEU A 101 -10.18 9.16 6.90
C LEU A 101 -9.87 10.56 7.45
N LEU A 102 -8.60 10.96 7.42
CA LEU A 102 -8.10 12.13 8.13
C LEU A 102 -8.68 13.47 7.67
N PRO A 103 -8.94 13.76 6.36
CA PRO A 103 -9.45 15.06 5.93
C PRO A 103 -10.98 15.21 6.13
N ALA A 104 -11.49 14.91 7.32
CA ALA A 104 -12.93 14.91 7.63
C ALA A 104 -13.60 16.29 7.42
N GLY A 105 -12.88 17.40 7.73
CA GLY A 105 -13.36 18.76 7.51
C GLY A 105 -13.68 19.06 6.04
N ALA A 106 -12.90 18.49 5.12
CA ALA A 106 -13.15 18.61 3.69
C ALA A 106 -14.47 17.91 3.28
N ALA A 107 -14.73 16.72 3.80
CA ALA A 107 -15.95 15.98 3.51
C ALA A 107 -17.21 16.69 4.06
N LEU A 108 -17.13 17.26 5.26
CA LEU A 108 -18.21 18.05 5.85
C LEU A 108 -18.53 19.29 4.99
N ALA A 109 -17.51 20.05 4.58
CA ALA A 109 -17.68 21.20 3.71
C ALA A 109 -18.29 20.84 2.35
N ALA A 110 -17.82 19.74 1.74
CA ALA A 110 -18.37 19.23 0.50
C ALA A 110 -19.87 18.92 0.62
N ARG A 111 -20.29 18.28 1.71
CA ARG A 111 -21.71 18.01 1.98
C ARG A 111 -22.53 19.31 2.14
N CYS A 112 -22.00 20.33 2.83
CA CYS A 112 -22.66 21.64 2.94
C CYS A 112 -22.83 22.32 1.57
N ARG A 113 -21.94 22.06 0.60
CA ARG A 113 -22.03 22.61 -0.77
C ARG A 113 -22.88 21.75 -1.72
N GLY A 114 -23.38 20.59 -1.28
CA GLY A 114 -24.07 19.64 -2.15
C GLY A 114 -23.13 18.89 -3.10
N ALA A 115 -21.81 19.01 -2.92
CA ALA A 115 -20.81 18.33 -3.74
C ALA A 115 -20.79 16.83 -3.48
N ARG A 116 -20.46 16.05 -4.51
CA ARG A 116 -20.28 14.60 -4.36
C ARG A 116 -19.00 14.29 -3.57
N VAL A 117 -19.07 13.39 -2.60
CA VAL A 117 -17.92 12.96 -1.77
C VAL A 117 -17.56 11.53 -2.07
N VAL A 118 -16.32 11.31 -2.46
CA VAL A 118 -15.72 9.98 -2.68
C VAL A 118 -14.57 9.81 -1.70
N TYR A 119 -14.65 8.82 -0.82
CA TYR A 119 -13.54 8.44 0.05
C TYR A 119 -12.72 7.32 -0.58
N HIS A 120 -11.39 7.36 -0.38
CA HIS A 120 -10.49 6.26 -0.65
C HIS A 120 -9.69 5.93 0.62
N LEU A 121 -9.96 4.76 1.19
CA LEU A 121 -9.52 4.40 2.53
C LEU A 121 -8.38 3.37 2.49
N HIS A 122 -7.29 3.74 3.15
CA HIS A 122 -6.02 3.01 3.14
C HIS A 122 -5.64 2.44 4.52
N GLU A 123 -6.24 2.98 5.59
CA GLU A 123 -5.84 2.68 6.97
C GLU A 123 -6.96 2.05 7.79
N VAL A 124 -6.57 1.16 8.70
CA VAL A 124 -7.47 0.57 9.72
C VAL A 124 -7.02 0.91 11.14
N SER A 125 -5.73 1.27 11.32
CA SER A 125 -5.06 1.39 12.63
C SER A 125 -4.94 2.85 13.07
N LEU A 126 -6.07 3.60 13.10
CA LEU A 126 -6.09 4.96 13.64
C LEU A 126 -6.22 4.95 15.16
N ARG A 127 -5.32 5.66 15.83
CA ARG A 127 -5.32 5.84 17.28
C ARG A 127 -5.44 7.33 17.64
N PRO A 128 -6.13 7.71 18.71
CA PRO A 128 -6.91 6.87 19.63
C PRO A 128 -8.23 6.36 19.01
N ALA A 129 -8.82 5.33 19.60
CA ALA A 129 -10.06 4.71 19.10
C ALA A 129 -11.24 5.69 18.97
N LEU A 130 -11.33 6.68 19.86
CA LEU A 130 -12.35 7.72 19.79
C LEU A 130 -12.22 8.55 18.53
N LEU A 131 -11.00 8.96 18.15
CA LEU A 131 -10.76 9.69 16.90
C LEU A 131 -11.21 8.85 15.69
N ARG A 132 -10.83 7.56 15.65
CA ARG A 132 -11.27 6.65 14.60
C ARG A 132 -12.81 6.59 14.50
N ARG A 133 -13.52 6.44 15.65
CA ARG A 133 -14.99 6.42 15.67
C ARG A 133 -15.59 7.71 15.11
N VAL A 134 -15.06 8.87 15.50
CA VAL A 134 -15.54 10.17 14.99
C VAL A 134 -15.31 10.27 13.48
N LEU A 135 -14.12 9.96 12.99
CA LEU A 135 -13.79 10.02 11.56
C LEU A 135 -14.63 9.05 10.73
N CYS A 136 -14.83 7.81 11.21
CA CYS A 136 -15.73 6.85 10.58
C CYS A 136 -17.18 7.36 10.56
N ALA A 137 -17.66 7.98 11.63
CA ALA A 137 -19.00 8.56 11.69
C ALA A 137 -19.17 9.72 10.69
N VAL A 138 -18.14 10.56 10.53
CA VAL A 138 -18.15 11.62 9.49
C VAL A 138 -18.17 10.98 8.10
N ALA A 139 -17.29 10.03 7.82
CA ALA A 139 -17.24 9.35 6.53
C ALA A 139 -18.60 8.70 6.20
N SER A 140 -19.21 8.00 7.16
CA SER A 140 -20.52 7.33 6.98
C SER A 140 -21.65 8.30 6.63
N ARG A 141 -21.61 9.55 7.15
CA ARG A 141 -22.66 10.56 6.93
C ARG A 141 -22.41 11.42 5.70
N THR A 142 -21.18 11.54 5.27
CA THR A 142 -20.79 12.44 4.17
C THR A 142 -20.51 11.73 2.86
N ALA A 143 -20.00 10.49 2.90
CA ALA A 143 -19.64 9.77 1.69
C ALA A 143 -20.86 9.43 0.81
N HIS A 144 -20.73 9.72 -0.47
CA HIS A 144 -21.61 9.19 -1.51
C HIS A 144 -21.08 7.83 -2.01
N GLN A 145 -19.78 7.65 -1.92
CA GLN A 145 -19.10 6.41 -2.30
C GLN A 145 -17.81 6.24 -1.48
N VAL A 146 -17.49 5.00 -1.14
CA VAL A 146 -16.24 4.62 -0.45
C VAL A 146 -15.50 3.59 -1.28
N LEU A 147 -14.23 3.86 -1.52
CA LEU A 147 -13.26 2.93 -2.09
C LEU A 147 -12.35 2.42 -0.97
N TYR A 148 -12.08 1.14 -0.99
CA TYR A 148 -11.16 0.50 -0.05
C TYR A 148 -10.03 -0.16 -0.83
N VAL A 149 -8.80 -0.09 -0.30
CA VAL A 149 -7.63 -0.69 -0.96
C VAL A 149 -7.57 -2.21 -0.85
N SER A 150 -8.42 -2.81 0.00
CA SER A 150 -8.54 -4.26 0.19
C SER A 150 -9.86 -4.63 0.85
N GLU A 151 -10.27 -5.88 0.75
CA GLU A 151 -11.40 -6.44 1.48
C GLU A 151 -11.19 -6.37 3.00
N HIS A 152 -9.94 -6.56 3.43
CA HIS A 152 -9.58 -6.40 4.83
C HIS A 152 -9.94 -5.01 5.36
N VAL A 153 -9.58 -3.94 4.63
CA VAL A 153 -9.92 -2.55 5.04
C VAL A 153 -11.43 -2.35 5.03
N ARG A 154 -12.14 -2.86 4.03
CA ARG A 154 -13.60 -2.77 3.94
C ARG A 154 -14.27 -3.44 5.15
N THR A 155 -13.87 -4.65 5.48
CA THR A 155 -14.42 -5.42 6.60
C THR A 155 -14.06 -4.82 7.95
N ALA A 156 -12.81 -4.34 8.12
CA ALA A 156 -12.34 -3.77 9.39
C ALA A 156 -12.97 -2.41 9.72
N LEU A 157 -13.32 -1.61 8.71
CA LEU A 157 -14.00 -0.33 8.91
C LEU A 157 -15.52 -0.46 8.91
N ALA A 158 -16.09 -1.38 8.13
CA ALA A 158 -17.52 -1.72 8.06
C ALA A 158 -18.44 -0.48 8.02
N LEU A 159 -18.12 0.51 7.16
CA LEU A 159 -18.89 1.77 7.09
C LEU A 159 -20.26 1.51 6.46
N PRO A 160 -21.36 2.03 7.05
CA PRO A 160 -22.72 1.86 6.54
C PRO A 160 -23.00 2.83 5.37
N VAL A 161 -22.28 2.69 4.27
CA VAL A 161 -22.43 3.49 3.05
C VAL A 161 -22.95 2.59 1.92
N ALA A 162 -23.98 3.03 1.21
CA ALA A 162 -24.65 2.20 0.20
C ALA A 162 -23.75 1.86 -1.00
N ARG A 163 -22.87 2.79 -1.41
CA ARG A 163 -21.94 2.57 -2.54
C ARG A 163 -20.53 2.35 -2.02
N GLN A 164 -20.09 1.12 -2.10
CA GLN A 164 -18.76 0.69 -1.69
C GLN A 164 -18.11 -0.14 -2.79
N ALA A 165 -16.80 -0.02 -2.95
CA ALA A 165 -16.02 -0.87 -3.83
C ALA A 165 -14.63 -1.11 -3.25
N VAL A 166 -14.04 -2.25 -3.56
CA VAL A 166 -12.61 -2.49 -3.36
C VAL A 166 -11.89 -2.16 -4.65
N VAL A 167 -10.95 -1.23 -4.56
CA VAL A 167 -10.05 -0.83 -5.64
C VAL A 167 -8.65 -1.17 -5.18
N TYR A 168 -8.19 -2.35 -5.55
CA TYR A 168 -6.84 -2.80 -5.19
C TYR A 168 -5.78 -1.90 -5.79
N ASN A 169 -4.73 -1.62 -5.02
CA ASN A 169 -3.61 -0.85 -5.52
C ASN A 169 -2.93 -1.55 -6.70
N SER A 170 -2.30 -0.75 -7.54
CA SER A 170 -1.52 -1.22 -8.68
C SER A 170 -0.09 -0.67 -8.64
N LEU A 171 0.79 -1.28 -9.41
CA LEU A 171 2.12 -0.74 -9.66
C LEU A 171 2.09 0.27 -10.81
N ALA A 172 3.06 1.18 -10.83
CA ALA A 172 3.22 2.10 -11.96
C ALA A 172 3.46 1.32 -13.28
N PRO A 173 2.90 1.77 -14.42
CA PRO A 173 3.10 1.09 -15.71
C PRO A 173 4.58 0.87 -16.05
N ALA A 174 5.44 1.87 -15.79
CA ALA A 174 6.87 1.77 -16.03
C ALA A 174 7.53 0.68 -15.17
N PHE A 175 7.11 0.54 -13.90
CA PHE A 175 7.61 -0.51 -13.03
C PHE A 175 7.25 -1.90 -13.57
N MET A 176 5.99 -2.10 -13.94
CA MET A 176 5.51 -3.36 -14.51
C MET A 176 6.23 -3.70 -15.83
N ALA A 177 6.45 -2.72 -16.69
CA ALA A 177 7.19 -2.90 -17.93
C ALA A 177 8.63 -3.34 -17.69
N THR A 178 9.31 -2.79 -16.70
CA THR A 178 10.68 -3.21 -16.30
C THR A 178 10.67 -4.61 -15.72
N ALA A 179 9.76 -4.91 -14.79
CA ALA A 179 9.65 -6.21 -14.15
C ALA A 179 9.35 -7.33 -15.16
N SER A 180 8.50 -7.07 -16.17
CA SER A 180 8.12 -8.04 -17.19
C SER A 180 9.27 -8.49 -18.10
N ARG A 181 10.32 -7.67 -18.24
CA ARG A 181 11.54 -8.00 -19.01
C ARG A 181 12.44 -9.01 -18.28
N THR A 182 12.25 -9.19 -16.96
CA THR A 182 13.02 -10.19 -16.20
C THR A 182 12.49 -11.57 -16.55
N PRO A 183 13.34 -12.50 -17.04
CA PRO A 183 12.90 -13.85 -17.33
C PRO A 183 12.46 -14.58 -16.05
N LEU A 184 11.47 -15.45 -16.18
CA LEU A 184 11.10 -16.35 -15.09
C LEU A 184 12.25 -17.33 -14.79
N PRO A 185 12.51 -17.63 -13.51
CA PRO A 185 13.53 -18.60 -13.14
C PRO A 185 13.13 -20.00 -13.62
N ARG A 186 14.14 -20.77 -14.06
CA ARG A 186 13.97 -22.17 -14.47
C ARG A 186 14.32 -23.16 -13.35
N ARG A 187 14.90 -22.66 -12.26
CA ARG A 187 15.27 -23.39 -11.04
C ARG A 187 15.34 -22.41 -9.87
N SER A 188 15.48 -22.91 -8.67
CA SER A 188 15.81 -22.06 -7.51
C SER A 188 17.10 -21.28 -7.79
N PRO A 189 17.12 -19.94 -7.57
CA PRO A 189 18.33 -19.14 -7.78
C PRO A 189 19.49 -19.52 -6.85
N GLU A 190 20.69 -19.39 -7.36
CA GLU A 190 21.93 -19.50 -6.58
C GLU A 190 22.82 -18.28 -6.87
N PRO A 191 23.21 -17.49 -5.88
CA PRO A 191 22.84 -17.63 -4.46
C PRO A 191 21.35 -17.38 -4.21
N PHE A 192 20.78 -18.01 -3.16
CA PHE A 192 19.41 -17.82 -2.74
C PHE A 192 19.29 -16.59 -1.83
N VAL A 193 18.73 -15.51 -2.35
CA VAL A 193 18.62 -14.22 -1.66
C VAL A 193 17.21 -14.02 -1.12
N VAL A 194 17.09 -13.85 0.19
CA VAL A 194 15.84 -13.48 0.88
C VAL A 194 15.81 -11.97 1.06
N LEU A 195 14.83 -11.30 0.46
CA LEU A 195 14.68 -9.85 0.53
C LEU A 195 13.53 -9.46 1.44
N MET A 196 13.75 -8.48 2.32
CA MET A 196 12.69 -7.73 2.99
C MET A 196 12.87 -6.23 2.76
N ALA A 197 11.79 -5.52 2.40
CA ALA A 197 11.79 -4.07 2.24
C ALA A 197 10.68 -3.46 3.11
N CYS A 198 11.05 -2.63 4.09
CA CYS A 198 10.10 -2.05 5.04
C CYS A 198 10.63 -0.76 5.69
N SER A 199 9.80 -0.08 6.49
CA SER A 199 10.28 0.99 7.39
C SER A 199 11.05 0.40 8.56
N LEU A 200 12.03 1.15 9.09
CA LEU A 200 12.81 0.76 10.28
C LEU A 200 11.93 0.87 11.53
N ARG A 201 11.11 -0.15 11.73
CA ARG A 201 10.20 -0.32 12.86
C ARG A 201 10.14 -1.79 13.26
N ASP A 202 10.15 -2.07 14.57
CA ASP A 202 10.13 -3.45 15.08
C ASP A 202 8.87 -4.21 14.66
N TYR A 203 7.71 -3.54 14.66
CA TYR A 203 6.45 -4.14 14.25
C TYR A 203 6.39 -4.54 12.75
N LYS A 204 7.36 -4.10 11.95
CA LYS A 204 7.53 -4.55 10.55
C LYS A 204 8.29 -5.87 10.44
N GLY A 205 8.71 -6.46 11.58
CA GLY A 205 9.39 -7.74 11.63
C GLY A 205 10.89 -7.68 11.39
N VAL A 206 11.51 -6.48 11.57
CA VAL A 206 12.97 -6.33 11.43
C VAL A 206 13.74 -7.25 12.40
N PRO A 207 13.36 -7.36 13.70
CA PRO A 207 14.02 -8.30 14.61
C PRO A 207 13.86 -9.77 14.19
N GLU A 208 12.67 -10.16 13.71
CA GLU A 208 12.38 -11.51 13.22
C GLU A 208 13.20 -11.84 11.98
N PHE A 209 13.38 -10.90 11.06
CA PHE A 209 14.21 -11.08 9.87
C PHE A 209 15.69 -11.28 10.22
N ILE A 210 16.22 -10.52 11.17
CA ILE A 210 17.59 -10.69 11.69
C ILE A 210 17.75 -12.03 12.37
N ALA A 211 16.77 -12.45 13.18
CA ALA A 211 16.79 -13.76 13.84
C ALA A 211 16.75 -14.89 12.81
N LEU A 212 15.93 -14.76 11.75
CA LEU A 212 15.86 -15.73 10.66
C LEU A 212 17.19 -15.84 9.93
N ALA A 213 17.85 -14.72 9.61
CA ALA A 213 19.17 -14.73 8.98
C ALA A 213 20.24 -15.46 9.82
N ARG A 214 20.21 -15.30 11.14
CA ARG A 214 21.14 -16.03 12.05
C ARG A 214 20.95 -17.54 12.01
N THR A 215 19.74 -18.00 11.80
CA THR A 215 19.41 -19.44 11.85
C THR A 215 19.56 -20.13 10.49
N MET A 216 19.81 -19.38 9.42
CA MET A 216 19.98 -19.89 8.05
C MET A 216 21.24 -19.30 7.40
N PRO A 217 22.45 -19.63 7.90
CA PRO A 217 23.69 -19.03 7.44
C PRO A 217 24.05 -19.38 5.98
N GLU A 218 23.44 -20.41 5.43
CA GLU A 218 23.59 -20.86 4.04
C GLU A 218 22.84 -19.99 3.02
N LEU A 219 21.90 -19.17 3.47
CA LEU A 219 21.15 -18.25 2.62
C LEU A 219 21.68 -16.82 2.78
N LEU A 220 21.51 -16.01 1.75
CA LEU A 220 21.81 -14.57 1.80
C LEU A 220 20.54 -13.77 2.11
N PHE A 221 20.71 -12.72 2.91
CA PHE A 221 19.61 -11.85 3.32
C PHE A 221 19.89 -10.41 2.95
N GLU A 222 18.91 -9.72 2.34
CA GLU A 222 18.93 -8.28 2.06
C GLU A 222 17.77 -7.59 2.78
N LEU A 223 18.08 -6.56 3.57
CA LEU A 223 17.08 -5.74 4.26
C LEU A 223 17.17 -4.29 3.78
N VAL A 224 16.21 -3.87 2.98
CA VAL A 224 16.09 -2.48 2.52
C VAL A 224 15.18 -1.71 3.48
N LEU A 225 15.73 -0.73 4.16
CA LEU A 225 15.05 0.04 5.19
C LEU A 225 14.68 1.43 4.64
N ASN A 226 13.41 1.78 4.68
CA ASN A 226 12.97 3.15 4.40
C ASN A 226 13.41 4.08 5.54
N ALA A 227 14.71 4.35 5.59
CA ALA A 227 15.41 5.17 6.57
C ALA A 227 16.65 5.80 5.93
N THR A 228 17.13 6.90 6.53
CA THR A 228 18.37 7.54 6.07
C THR A 228 19.60 6.68 6.33
N PRO A 229 20.69 6.83 5.57
CA PRO A 229 21.95 6.10 5.80
C PRO A 229 22.42 6.21 7.25
N ALA A 230 22.37 7.40 7.84
CA ALA A 230 22.76 7.64 9.23
C ALA A 230 21.86 6.91 10.25
N ALA A 231 20.56 6.72 9.94
CA ALA A 231 19.65 5.97 10.81
C ALA A 231 19.94 4.46 10.73
N VAL A 232 20.24 3.95 9.54
CA VAL A 232 20.62 2.54 9.34
C VAL A 232 21.95 2.24 10.04
N ALA A 233 22.97 3.10 9.89
CA ALA A 233 24.26 2.95 10.58
C ALA A 233 24.06 2.89 12.11
N ARG A 234 23.32 3.85 12.69
CA ARG A 234 23.01 3.83 14.13
C ARG A 234 22.22 2.59 14.58
N TYR A 235 21.42 1.99 13.71
CA TYR A 235 20.74 0.74 14.01
C TYR A 235 21.71 -0.43 13.99
N GLN A 236 22.63 -0.49 13.02
CA GLN A 236 23.69 -1.51 12.92
C GLN A 236 24.61 -1.50 14.15
N ASP A 237 24.96 -0.32 14.67
CA ASP A 237 25.77 -0.20 15.89
C ASP A 237 25.11 -0.81 17.13
N LYS A 238 23.77 -0.90 17.15
CA LYS A 238 22.99 -1.40 18.30
C LYS A 238 22.62 -2.87 18.21
N VAL A 239 22.70 -3.45 17.03
CA VAL A 239 22.21 -4.81 16.76
C VAL A 239 23.34 -5.64 16.14
N ALA A 240 23.62 -6.82 16.70
CA ALA A 240 24.54 -7.75 16.09
C ALA A 240 23.95 -8.29 14.77
N VAL A 241 24.39 -7.73 13.65
CA VAL A 241 23.97 -8.15 12.29
C VAL A 241 24.76 -9.41 11.89
N PRO A 242 24.11 -10.52 11.47
CA PRO A 242 24.81 -11.70 11.02
C PRO A 242 25.52 -11.47 9.68
N ASN A 243 26.61 -12.20 9.42
CA ASN A 243 27.48 -12.00 8.24
C ASN A 243 26.76 -12.22 6.90
N ASN A 244 25.70 -13.01 6.87
CA ASN A 244 24.89 -13.30 5.69
C ASN A 244 23.74 -12.30 5.47
N LEU A 245 23.66 -11.21 6.27
CA LEU A 245 22.65 -10.16 6.14
C LEU A 245 23.29 -8.83 5.79
N THR A 246 22.82 -8.22 4.70
CA THR A 246 23.18 -6.86 4.30
C THR A 246 22.01 -5.90 4.52
N LEU A 247 22.25 -4.79 5.21
CA LEU A 247 21.28 -3.72 5.42
C LEU A 247 21.54 -2.59 4.42
N PHE A 248 20.48 -2.14 3.75
CA PHE A 248 20.50 -1.01 2.83
C PHE A 248 19.61 0.13 3.35
N PRO A 249 20.02 1.40 3.21
CA PRO A 249 19.12 2.53 3.44
C PRO A 249 18.05 2.62 2.35
N ALA A 250 17.18 3.62 2.45
CA ALA A 250 16.12 3.86 1.47
C ALA A 250 16.69 3.90 0.04
N ALA A 251 16.26 2.97 -0.79
CA ALA A 251 16.61 2.90 -2.20
C ALA A 251 15.57 3.63 -3.05
N HIS A 252 16.02 4.50 -3.97
CA HIS A 252 15.15 5.13 -4.96
C HIS A 252 14.74 4.15 -6.05
N ASP A 253 15.64 3.22 -6.39
CA ASP A 253 15.42 2.17 -7.37
C ASP A 253 15.46 0.80 -6.67
N MET A 254 14.30 0.15 -6.61
CA MET A 254 14.14 -1.19 -6.03
C MET A 254 14.32 -2.32 -7.04
N HIS A 255 14.41 -2.01 -8.33
CA HIS A 255 14.52 -3.00 -9.40
C HIS A 255 15.73 -3.96 -9.21
N PRO A 256 16.95 -3.47 -8.88
CA PRO A 256 18.09 -4.35 -8.65
C PRO A 256 17.89 -5.35 -7.50
N HIS A 257 17.20 -4.94 -6.43
CA HIS A 257 16.90 -5.80 -5.28
C HIS A 257 15.90 -6.91 -5.66
N TYR A 258 14.81 -6.56 -6.32
CA TYR A 258 13.84 -7.58 -6.79
C TYR A 258 14.43 -8.51 -7.85
N HIS A 259 15.35 -8.01 -8.67
CA HIS A 259 16.03 -8.84 -9.67
C HIS A 259 16.91 -9.91 -9.03
N ARG A 260 17.65 -9.58 -7.97
CA ARG A 260 18.52 -10.51 -7.24
C ARG A 260 17.75 -11.44 -6.30
N ALA A 261 16.62 -10.98 -5.76
CA ALA A 261 15.85 -11.75 -4.79
C ALA A 261 15.39 -13.11 -5.35
N ALA A 262 15.50 -14.15 -4.55
CA ALA A 262 14.84 -15.42 -4.76
C ALA A 262 13.42 -15.40 -4.18
N VAL A 263 13.26 -14.82 -3.00
CA VAL A 263 11.98 -14.71 -2.28
C VAL A 263 11.91 -13.36 -1.60
N VAL A 264 10.70 -12.82 -1.49
CA VAL A 264 10.47 -11.58 -0.73
C VAL A 264 9.56 -11.87 0.45
N VAL A 265 9.92 -11.35 1.62
CA VAL A 265 9.16 -11.57 2.84
C VAL A 265 8.59 -10.25 3.39
N ASN A 266 7.39 -10.33 3.95
CA ASN A 266 6.81 -9.31 4.81
C ASN A 266 6.52 -9.97 6.16
N LEU A 267 7.21 -9.54 7.20
CA LEU A 267 7.11 -10.13 8.53
C LEU A 267 6.39 -9.20 9.52
N SER A 268 5.58 -8.27 9.03
CA SER A 268 4.79 -7.37 9.87
C SER A 268 4.00 -8.16 10.91
N ARG A 269 4.04 -7.68 12.17
CA ARG A 269 3.38 -8.32 13.31
C ARG A 269 1.89 -7.98 13.32
N PRO A 270 0.97 -8.93 13.09
CA PRO A 270 -0.46 -8.63 12.94
C PRO A 270 -1.12 -8.03 14.18
N ASP A 271 -0.59 -8.31 15.36
CA ASP A 271 -1.07 -7.79 16.65
C ASP A 271 -0.65 -6.31 16.91
N GLU A 272 0.38 -5.84 16.21
CA GLU A 272 0.88 -4.46 16.34
C GLU A 272 0.54 -3.61 15.12
N TRP A 273 0.67 -4.18 13.91
CA TRP A 273 0.44 -3.50 12.64
C TRP A 273 -0.05 -4.45 11.56
N VAL A 274 -1.25 -4.24 11.08
CA VAL A 274 -1.80 -5.01 9.96
C VAL A 274 -1.53 -4.28 8.64
N GLU A 275 -0.90 -4.98 7.70
CA GLU A 275 -0.70 -4.46 6.34
C GLU A 275 -2.02 -4.39 5.58
N THR A 276 -2.34 -3.20 5.10
CA THR A 276 -3.61 -2.96 4.40
C THR A 276 -3.61 -3.37 2.94
N PHE A 277 -2.41 -3.55 2.32
CA PHE A 277 -2.28 -4.08 0.96
C PHE A 277 -0.96 -4.81 0.72
N GLY A 278 0.23 -4.18 0.88
CA GLY A 278 1.54 -4.81 0.65
C GLY A 278 2.11 -4.54 -0.76
N MET A 279 2.41 -3.28 -1.05
CA MET A 279 2.99 -2.88 -2.34
C MET A 279 4.29 -3.62 -2.67
N THR A 280 5.21 -3.76 -1.70
CA THR A 280 6.48 -4.47 -1.88
C THR A 280 6.30 -5.95 -2.23
N VAL A 281 5.22 -6.57 -1.77
CA VAL A 281 4.82 -7.94 -2.11
C VAL A 281 4.36 -8.00 -3.57
N LEU A 282 3.52 -7.07 -4.00
CA LEU A 282 3.08 -7.01 -5.39
C LEU A 282 4.25 -6.72 -6.35
N GLU A 283 5.17 -5.83 -5.95
CA GLU A 283 6.41 -5.55 -6.67
C GLU A 283 7.23 -6.83 -6.87
N ALA A 284 7.45 -7.60 -5.81
CA ALA A 284 8.16 -8.88 -5.86
C ALA A 284 7.48 -9.89 -6.80
N MET A 285 6.17 -10.03 -6.68
CA MET A 285 5.40 -10.96 -7.51
C MET A 285 5.44 -10.58 -8.99
N SER A 286 5.54 -9.30 -9.34
CA SER A 286 5.72 -8.85 -10.73
C SER A 286 7.05 -9.31 -11.33
N TYR A 287 8.07 -9.54 -10.50
CA TYR A 287 9.34 -10.17 -10.87
C TYR A 287 9.28 -11.71 -10.89
N GLY A 288 8.13 -12.30 -10.61
CA GLY A 288 7.98 -13.74 -10.43
C GLY A 288 8.75 -14.24 -9.20
N ARG A 289 8.75 -13.47 -8.11
CA ARG A 289 9.35 -13.91 -6.85
C ARG A 289 8.24 -14.45 -5.95
N PRO A 290 8.34 -15.70 -5.48
CA PRO A 290 7.47 -16.19 -4.41
C PRO A 290 7.55 -15.28 -3.19
N VAL A 291 6.47 -15.21 -2.40
CA VAL A 291 6.42 -14.32 -1.25
C VAL A 291 6.06 -15.05 0.04
N ILE A 292 6.54 -14.56 1.18
CA ILE A 292 6.09 -15.04 2.50
C ILE A 292 5.53 -13.83 3.25
N VAL A 293 4.26 -13.92 3.66
CA VAL A 293 3.52 -12.79 4.23
C VAL A 293 2.73 -13.22 5.47
N PRO A 294 2.33 -12.29 6.34
CA PRO A 294 1.40 -12.60 7.42
C PRO A 294 0.09 -13.20 6.90
N PRO A 295 -0.59 -14.08 7.67
CA PRO A 295 -1.83 -14.74 7.25
C PRO A 295 -3.06 -13.83 7.27
N VAL A 296 -2.92 -12.56 7.66
CA VAL A 296 -3.99 -11.59 7.81
C VAL A 296 -3.63 -10.24 7.19
N GLY A 297 -4.64 -9.45 6.89
CA GLY A 297 -4.49 -8.13 6.27
C GLY A 297 -4.65 -8.16 4.75
N GLY A 298 -4.62 -6.99 4.13
CA GLY A 298 -4.72 -6.88 2.67
C GLY A 298 -3.54 -7.55 1.94
N VAL A 299 -2.40 -7.70 2.59
CA VAL A 299 -1.24 -8.42 2.04
C VAL A 299 -1.54 -9.92 1.84
N ALA A 300 -2.37 -10.51 2.68
CA ALA A 300 -2.84 -11.89 2.52
C ALA A 300 -3.82 -12.06 1.34
N GLU A 301 -4.43 -10.97 0.86
CA GLU A 301 -5.27 -10.99 -0.35
C GLU A 301 -4.44 -10.97 -1.64
N VAL A 302 -3.23 -10.39 -1.58
CA VAL A 302 -2.30 -10.37 -2.71
C VAL A 302 -1.68 -11.75 -2.90
N ASN A 303 -1.24 -12.39 -1.82
CA ASN A 303 -0.66 -13.73 -1.81
C ASN A 303 -1.73 -14.83 -1.76
N VAL A 304 -1.53 -15.90 -2.50
CA VAL A 304 -2.32 -17.14 -2.41
C VAL A 304 -1.46 -18.22 -1.78
N HIS A 305 -1.80 -18.62 -0.55
CA HIS A 305 -1.03 -19.59 0.24
C HIS A 305 -0.78 -20.88 -0.55
N THR A 306 0.46 -21.40 -0.51
CA THR A 306 0.97 -22.58 -1.23
C THR A 306 0.96 -22.48 -2.76
N HIS A 307 0.39 -21.41 -3.32
CA HIS A 307 0.33 -21.21 -4.76
C HIS A 307 1.30 -20.12 -5.25
N THR A 308 1.27 -18.94 -4.65
CA THR A 308 2.16 -17.82 -5.00
C THR A 308 3.26 -17.60 -3.97
N GLY A 309 3.22 -18.33 -2.87
CA GLY A 309 4.09 -18.23 -1.72
C GLY A 309 3.41 -18.78 -0.47
N PHE A 310 3.81 -18.31 0.69
CA PHE A 310 3.30 -18.79 1.97
C PHE A 310 2.67 -17.68 2.80
N ALA A 311 1.62 -18.03 3.56
CA ALA A 311 1.03 -17.18 4.58
C ALA A 311 1.50 -17.69 5.95
N ILE A 312 2.48 -17.02 6.57
CA ILE A 312 3.15 -17.43 7.81
C ILE A 312 3.30 -16.22 8.72
N ASN A 313 3.00 -16.38 10.01
CA ASN A 313 3.28 -15.35 11.01
C ASN A 313 4.78 -15.15 11.17
N GLY A 314 5.27 -13.91 11.07
CA GLY A 314 6.69 -13.59 11.17
C GLY A 314 7.38 -14.05 12.46
N ARG A 315 6.62 -14.26 13.54
CA ARG A 315 7.15 -14.82 14.80
C ARG A 315 7.32 -16.36 14.79
N ASN A 316 6.78 -17.04 13.76
CA ASN A 316 6.95 -18.50 13.63
C ASN A 316 8.21 -18.82 12.83
N LEU A 317 9.38 -18.67 13.47
CA LEU A 317 10.68 -18.92 12.84
C LEU A 317 10.80 -20.34 12.26
N PRO A 318 10.37 -21.42 12.95
CA PRO A 318 10.46 -22.76 12.38
C PRO A 318 9.68 -22.90 11.06
N ALA A 319 8.48 -22.36 10.96
CA ALA A 319 7.70 -22.41 9.73
C ALA A 319 8.33 -21.56 8.61
N LEU A 320 8.94 -20.42 8.95
CA LEU A 320 9.68 -19.58 7.99
C LEU A 320 10.91 -20.33 7.45
N GLN A 321 11.67 -21.01 8.31
CA GLN A 321 12.82 -21.82 7.92
C GLN A 321 12.40 -22.97 7.00
N GLN A 322 11.33 -23.68 7.34
CA GLN A 322 10.80 -24.76 6.51
C GLN A 322 10.38 -24.26 5.13
N ALA A 323 9.66 -23.14 5.06
CA ALA A 323 9.22 -22.54 3.80
C ALA A 323 10.39 -22.08 2.93
N LEU A 324 11.40 -21.41 3.52
CA LEU A 324 12.60 -20.97 2.82
C LEU A 324 13.43 -22.17 2.35
N GLY A 325 13.62 -23.17 3.20
CA GLY A 325 14.31 -24.40 2.84
C GLY A 325 13.64 -25.15 1.69
N LEU A 326 12.31 -25.22 1.68
CA LEU A 326 11.55 -25.81 0.58
C LEU A 326 11.78 -25.04 -0.73
N LEU A 327 11.70 -23.71 -0.70
CA LEU A 327 11.92 -22.88 -1.90
C LEU A 327 13.36 -22.95 -2.41
N ALA A 328 14.34 -23.05 -1.51
CA ALA A 328 15.74 -23.13 -1.88
C ALA A 328 16.09 -24.50 -2.50
N ASN A 329 15.59 -25.59 -1.91
CA ASN A 329 16.03 -26.96 -2.24
C ASN A 329 15.09 -27.68 -3.22
N ASN A 330 13.89 -27.16 -3.51
CA ASN A 330 12.93 -27.77 -4.44
C ASN A 330 12.65 -26.84 -5.63
N SER A 331 13.47 -26.95 -6.66
CA SER A 331 13.36 -26.13 -7.87
C SER A 331 12.00 -26.26 -8.57
N ALA A 332 11.35 -27.42 -8.56
CA ALA A 332 10.04 -27.59 -9.17
C ALA A 332 8.96 -26.78 -8.42
N CYS A 333 8.97 -26.84 -7.10
CA CYS A 333 8.11 -26.02 -6.24
C CYS A 333 8.36 -24.53 -6.46
N TYR A 334 9.63 -24.12 -6.46
CA TYR A 334 10.04 -22.73 -6.67
C TYR A 334 9.51 -22.17 -8.01
N VAL A 335 9.79 -22.87 -9.13
CA VAL A 335 9.40 -22.44 -10.49
C VAL A 335 7.88 -22.33 -10.62
N ARG A 336 7.14 -23.29 -10.07
CA ARG A 336 5.68 -23.25 -10.05
C ARG A 336 5.16 -22.00 -9.30
N MET A 337 5.68 -21.74 -8.10
CA MET A 337 5.27 -20.57 -7.31
C MET A 337 5.70 -19.25 -7.97
N ALA A 338 6.89 -19.19 -8.54
CA ALA A 338 7.40 -18.01 -9.26
C ALA A 338 6.52 -17.66 -10.46
N THR A 339 6.10 -18.65 -11.24
CA THR A 339 5.18 -18.49 -12.37
C THR A 339 3.81 -18.00 -11.89
N ALA A 340 3.26 -18.64 -10.87
CA ALA A 340 1.98 -18.27 -10.28
C ALA A 340 2.00 -16.86 -9.66
N ALA A 341 3.10 -16.47 -9.01
CA ALA A 341 3.28 -15.13 -8.46
C ALA A 341 3.18 -14.06 -9.55
N ARG A 342 3.88 -14.23 -10.70
CA ARG A 342 3.80 -13.30 -11.82
C ARG A 342 2.41 -13.25 -12.45
N GLN A 343 1.76 -14.40 -12.61
CA GLN A 343 0.39 -14.46 -13.13
C GLN A 343 -0.59 -13.74 -12.18
N ARG A 344 -0.42 -13.93 -10.87
CA ARG A 344 -1.23 -13.24 -9.87
C ARG A 344 -1.02 -11.73 -9.89
N ALA A 345 0.23 -11.25 -10.03
CA ALA A 345 0.53 -9.82 -10.13
C ALA A 345 -0.17 -9.16 -11.33
N ALA A 346 -0.36 -9.87 -12.44
CA ALA A 346 -1.08 -9.36 -13.59
C ALA A 346 -2.57 -9.03 -13.30
N ALA A 347 -3.19 -9.66 -12.30
CA ALA A 347 -4.53 -9.32 -11.86
C ALA A 347 -4.63 -7.93 -11.22
N PHE A 348 -3.50 -7.36 -10.77
CA PHE A 348 -3.38 -6.01 -10.23
C PHE A 348 -2.78 -5.02 -11.26
N ALA A 349 -3.00 -5.27 -12.55
CA ALA A 349 -2.43 -4.47 -13.63
C ALA A 349 -2.94 -3.01 -13.59
N PRO A 350 -2.11 -2.04 -14.03
CA PRO A 350 -2.48 -0.61 -14.05
C PRO A 350 -3.79 -0.32 -14.77
N GLY A 351 -4.09 -1.05 -15.85
CA GLY A 351 -5.34 -0.89 -16.59
C GLY A 351 -6.58 -1.26 -15.78
N CYS A 352 -6.52 -2.29 -14.93
CA CYS A 352 -7.62 -2.67 -14.04
C CYS A 352 -7.88 -1.57 -13.00
N PHE A 353 -6.82 -1.06 -12.37
CA PHE A 353 -6.89 0.05 -11.42
C PHE A 353 -7.48 1.30 -12.09
N ALA A 354 -6.95 1.70 -13.25
CA ALA A 354 -7.43 2.86 -14.00
C ALA A 354 -8.90 2.72 -14.37
N GLY A 355 -9.34 1.57 -14.84
CA GLY A 355 -10.74 1.30 -15.16
C GLY A 355 -11.67 1.46 -13.96
N GLN A 356 -11.28 0.94 -12.79
CA GLN A 356 -12.05 1.05 -11.55
C GLN A 356 -12.11 2.50 -11.02
N VAL A 357 -10.98 3.23 -11.07
CA VAL A 357 -10.93 4.66 -10.73
C VAL A 357 -11.86 5.44 -11.65
N LEU A 358 -11.75 5.29 -12.96
CA LEU A 358 -12.61 6.00 -13.92
C LEU A 358 -14.10 5.67 -13.74
N ALA A 359 -14.44 4.40 -13.53
CA ALA A 359 -15.82 3.98 -13.25
C ALA A 359 -16.38 4.66 -12.00
N THR A 360 -15.55 4.88 -10.99
CA THR A 360 -15.92 5.58 -9.75
C THR A 360 -16.34 7.02 -10.03
N PHE A 361 -15.61 7.75 -10.88
CA PHE A 361 -15.83 9.19 -11.11
C PHE A 361 -16.80 9.47 -12.27
N ARG A 362 -17.10 8.52 -13.13
CA ARG A 362 -18.16 8.64 -14.13
C ARG A 362 -19.54 8.63 -13.46
N ALA A 363 -20.38 9.58 -13.80
CA ALA A 363 -21.73 9.66 -13.24
C ALA A 363 -22.56 8.40 -13.64
N GLY A 364 -23.19 7.77 -12.66
CA GLY A 364 -24.21 6.73 -12.87
C GLY A 364 -23.72 5.30 -13.11
N GLN A 365 -22.43 5.02 -13.18
CA GLN A 365 -21.95 3.64 -13.33
C GLN A 365 -21.69 2.95 -11.98
N PRO A 366 -22.19 1.72 -11.76
CA PRO A 366 -21.74 0.91 -10.63
C PRO A 366 -20.28 0.52 -10.88
N VAL A 367 -19.43 0.72 -9.88
CA VAL A 367 -18.07 0.15 -9.91
C VAL A 367 -18.23 -1.37 -9.77
N ALA A 368 -17.82 -2.11 -10.79
CA ALA A 368 -17.80 -3.56 -10.72
C ALA A 368 -16.80 -3.97 -9.62
N ALA A 369 -17.37 -4.46 -8.53
CA ALA A 369 -16.61 -4.85 -7.34
C ALA A 369 -16.10 -6.27 -7.52
N HIS A 370 -15.17 -6.55 -8.38
CA HIS A 370 -14.43 -7.83 -8.30
C HIS A 370 -13.21 -7.80 -9.24
N LEU A 371 -12.00 -7.92 -8.65
CA LEU A 371 -11.01 -8.76 -9.31
C LEU A 371 -11.64 -10.15 -9.40
N PRO A 372 -11.59 -10.83 -10.54
CA PRO A 372 -11.83 -12.25 -10.55
C PRO A 372 -10.80 -12.83 -9.58
N LEU A 373 -11.24 -13.24 -8.38
CA LEU A 373 -10.55 -14.27 -7.65
C LEU A 373 -10.42 -15.38 -8.68
N VAL A 374 -9.22 -15.59 -9.24
CA VAL A 374 -8.94 -16.82 -9.96
C VAL A 374 -9.36 -17.88 -8.96
N PRO A 375 -10.38 -18.70 -9.24
CA PRO A 375 -10.69 -19.80 -8.36
C PRO A 375 -9.39 -20.59 -8.29
N VAL A 376 -8.74 -20.56 -7.15
CA VAL A 376 -7.72 -21.55 -6.84
C VAL A 376 -8.52 -22.82 -6.82
N ALA A 377 -8.40 -23.61 -7.88
CA ALA A 377 -8.81 -24.99 -7.82
C ALA A 377 -8.04 -25.55 -6.63
N LEU A 378 -8.74 -25.75 -5.51
CA LEU A 378 -8.29 -26.53 -4.36
C LEU A 378 -8.22 -27.98 -4.85
N GLY A 379 -7.27 -28.26 -5.75
CA GLY A 379 -6.92 -29.56 -6.23
C GLY A 379 -5.78 -30.07 -5.38
N GLU A 380 -6.13 -30.96 -4.47
CA GLU A 380 -5.30 -32.04 -3.97
C GLU A 380 -3.87 -31.68 -3.53
N LEU A 381 -3.71 -31.23 -2.28
CA LEU A 381 -2.54 -31.47 -1.46
C LEU A 381 -3.01 -31.91 -0.07
N ALA A 382 -3.74 -33.03 -0.03
CA ALA A 382 -3.71 -33.98 1.07
C ALA A 382 -2.54 -34.95 0.75
N GLU A 383 -1.66 -35.16 1.75
CA GLU A 383 -0.62 -36.19 1.81
C GLU A 383 0.64 -35.99 0.95
N ALA A 384 1.63 -35.27 1.51
CA ALA A 384 3.04 -35.70 1.52
C ALA A 384 3.77 -34.94 2.66
#